data_4cab44bd47c18850055696c6b6a2bf6f
#
_entry.id   4cab44bd47c18850055696c6b6a2bf6f
#
_cell.length_a   1.000
_cell.length_b   1.000
_cell.length_c   1.000
_cell.angle_alpha   90.00
_cell.angle_beta   90.00
_cell.angle_gamma   90.00
#
_symmetry.space_group_name_H-M   'P 1'
#
loop_
_entity.id
_entity.type
_entity.pdbx_description
1 polymer ?
#
loop_
_entity_poly.entity_id
_entity_poly.type
_entity_poly.pdbx_seq_one_letter_code
_entity_poly.pdbx_strand_id
1 'polypeptide(L)'
;MTTNRITVVLSQTRSKNPGKRRLEEEIATALLLEPGIEFAVTPNVYDLSPGDTGLLYLNSVMGHLILISWQYPRAAHWLLDRNGISGKQGVTLLKSLGEEDDEDSGSENEEEHRGIGPVEILDRYIFCLDLRAYDDAGVYVEEIKRIAKEASAKIVPLTGLRTESDQSESKPDLFQRFSEPEKIGAGPIVLGESK
;
A
#
# COMPACT_ATOMS: atom_id res chain seq x y z
N MET A 1 -16.33 2.92 0.93
CA MET A 1 -15.65 1.61 1.04
C MET A 1 -14.54 1.60 0.01
N THR A 2 -13.31 1.93 0.42
CA THR A 2 -12.13 1.85 -0.45
C THR A 2 -11.76 0.38 -0.57
N THR A 3 -12.21 -0.27 -1.63
CA THR A 3 -11.68 -1.56 -2.04
C THR A 3 -10.21 -1.32 -2.39
N ASN A 4 -9.32 -1.86 -1.59
CA ASN A 4 -7.88 -1.79 -1.82
C ASN A 4 -7.54 -2.73 -3.00
N ARG A 5 -7.91 -2.27 -4.20
CA ARG A 5 -7.58 -2.97 -5.44
C ARG A 5 -6.11 -2.79 -5.71
N ILE A 6 -5.46 -3.87 -6.10
CA ILE A 6 -4.12 -3.79 -6.63
C ILE A 6 -4.22 -3.50 -8.13
N THR A 7 -3.48 -2.49 -8.57
CA THR A 7 -3.41 -2.14 -9.97
C THR A 7 -2.12 -2.69 -10.56
N VAL A 8 -2.25 -3.46 -11.64
CA VAL A 8 -1.14 -4.04 -12.39
C VAL A 8 -1.00 -3.30 -13.70
N VAL A 9 0.19 -2.77 -13.96
CA VAL A 9 0.48 -2.02 -15.19
C VAL A 9 1.61 -2.70 -15.94
N LEU A 10 1.33 -3.10 -17.18
CA LEU A 10 2.31 -3.64 -18.11
C LEU A 10 2.88 -2.50 -18.97
N SER A 11 4.18 -2.26 -18.83
CA SER A 11 4.93 -1.34 -19.67
C SER A 11 5.45 -2.07 -20.90
N GLN A 12 4.90 -1.75 -22.06
CA GLN A 12 5.22 -2.42 -23.32
C GLN A 12 6.67 -2.22 -23.75
N THR A 13 7.23 -3.23 -24.42
CA THR A 13 8.54 -3.12 -25.05
C THR A 13 8.50 -2.24 -26.30
N ARG A 14 9.56 -1.49 -26.54
CA ARG A 14 9.81 -0.80 -27.82
C ARG A 14 10.34 -1.78 -28.90
N SER A 15 10.79 -2.94 -28.46
CA SER A 15 11.41 -3.92 -29.34
C SER A 15 10.39 -4.55 -30.27
N LYS A 16 10.83 -4.79 -31.52
CA LYS A 16 10.07 -5.58 -32.52
C LYS A 16 10.26 -7.09 -32.33
N ASN A 17 10.96 -7.51 -31.26
CA ASN A 17 11.21 -8.92 -30.99
C ASN A 17 9.86 -9.64 -30.72
N PRO A 18 9.51 -10.65 -31.52
CA PRO A 18 8.24 -11.36 -31.37
C PRO A 18 8.14 -12.12 -30.05
N GLY A 19 9.25 -12.63 -29.49
CA GLY A 19 9.26 -13.32 -28.21
C GLY A 19 8.84 -12.39 -27.06
N LYS A 20 9.34 -11.16 -27.05
CA LYS A 20 8.96 -10.17 -26.02
C LYS A 20 7.48 -9.82 -26.11
N ARG A 21 6.96 -9.59 -27.30
CA ARG A 21 5.54 -9.29 -27.52
C ARG A 21 4.64 -10.44 -27.10
N ARG A 22 5.04 -11.66 -27.48
CA ARG A 22 4.30 -12.87 -27.09
C ARG A 22 4.20 -12.99 -25.55
N LEU A 23 5.31 -12.78 -24.83
CA LEU A 23 5.31 -12.81 -23.37
C LEU A 23 4.36 -11.74 -22.78
N GLU A 24 4.41 -10.51 -23.32
CA GLU A 24 3.49 -9.43 -22.91
C GLU A 24 2.02 -9.80 -23.16
N GLU A 25 1.71 -10.37 -24.31
CA GLU A 25 0.35 -10.80 -24.70
C GLU A 25 -0.17 -11.95 -23.84
N GLU A 26 0.68 -12.93 -23.52
CA GLU A 26 0.33 -14.05 -22.65
C GLU A 26 0.03 -13.56 -21.22
N ILE A 27 0.86 -12.68 -20.67
CA ILE A 27 0.63 -12.06 -19.35
C ILE A 27 -0.65 -11.22 -19.37
N ALA A 28 -0.83 -10.37 -20.37
CA ALA A 28 -2.01 -9.54 -20.51
C ALA A 28 -3.30 -10.37 -20.57
N THR A 29 -3.30 -11.43 -21.38
CA THR A 29 -4.45 -12.32 -21.52
C THR A 29 -4.83 -13.00 -20.20
N ALA A 30 -3.84 -13.47 -19.45
CA ALA A 30 -4.06 -14.12 -18.16
C ALA A 30 -4.61 -13.12 -17.11
N LEU A 31 -4.07 -11.91 -17.06
CA LEU A 31 -4.46 -10.91 -16.06
C LEU A 31 -5.79 -10.23 -16.34
N LEU A 32 -6.18 -10.08 -17.61
CA LEU A 32 -7.49 -9.52 -17.98
C LEU A 32 -8.67 -10.35 -17.45
N LEU A 33 -8.46 -11.66 -17.29
CA LEU A 33 -9.48 -12.58 -16.80
C LEU A 33 -9.43 -12.80 -15.28
N GLU A 34 -8.45 -12.20 -14.59
CA GLU A 34 -8.23 -12.44 -13.17
C GLU A 34 -9.12 -11.53 -12.31
N PRO A 35 -10.02 -12.09 -11.49
CA PRO A 35 -10.89 -11.29 -10.64
C PRO A 35 -10.09 -10.61 -9.51
N GLY A 36 -10.41 -9.34 -9.25
CA GLY A 36 -9.79 -8.59 -8.14
C GLY A 36 -8.51 -7.85 -8.51
N ILE A 37 -7.99 -8.04 -9.72
CA ILE A 37 -6.86 -7.31 -10.29
C ILE A 37 -7.38 -6.27 -11.27
N GLU A 38 -6.95 -5.02 -11.11
CA GLU A 38 -7.13 -3.99 -12.13
C GLU A 38 -5.90 -4.00 -13.04
N PHE A 39 -6.10 -4.36 -14.31
CA PHE A 39 -5.00 -4.47 -15.27
C PHE A 39 -5.04 -3.37 -16.33
N ALA A 40 -3.90 -2.77 -16.60
CA ALA A 40 -3.73 -1.78 -17.66
C ALA A 40 -2.41 -1.99 -18.41
N VAL A 41 -2.38 -1.48 -19.62
CA VAL A 41 -1.19 -1.49 -20.48
C VAL A 41 -0.81 -0.06 -20.80
N THR A 42 0.48 0.25 -20.68
CA THR A 42 1.04 1.56 -21.03
C THR A 42 2.16 1.40 -22.06
N PRO A 43 2.46 2.44 -22.82
CA PRO A 43 3.72 2.49 -23.58
C PRO A 43 4.91 2.31 -22.63
N ASN A 44 6.11 2.18 -23.20
CA ASN A 44 7.31 2.05 -22.36
C ASN A 44 7.42 3.21 -21.36
N VAL A 45 7.51 2.87 -20.07
CA VAL A 45 7.54 3.86 -18.97
C VAL A 45 8.70 4.85 -19.14
N TYR A 46 9.80 4.41 -19.71
CA TYR A 46 10.96 5.29 -19.98
C TYR A 46 10.64 6.43 -20.96
N ASP A 47 9.67 6.24 -21.84
CA ASP A 47 9.31 7.20 -22.89
C ASP A 47 8.16 8.12 -22.51
N LEU A 48 7.54 7.89 -21.36
CA LEU A 48 6.41 8.70 -20.92
C LEU A 48 6.87 10.12 -20.57
N SER A 49 6.16 11.09 -21.13
CA SER A 49 6.36 12.51 -20.88
C SER A 49 5.21 13.09 -20.04
N PRO A 50 5.44 14.22 -19.34
CA PRO A 50 4.35 14.91 -18.67
C PRO A 50 3.22 15.25 -19.64
N GLY A 51 2.00 14.79 -19.32
CA GLY A 51 0.81 14.95 -20.17
C GLY A 51 0.44 13.74 -21.01
N ASP A 52 1.30 12.73 -21.10
CA ASP A 52 0.94 11.47 -21.76
C ASP A 52 -0.13 10.72 -20.95
N THR A 53 -1.08 10.11 -21.65
CA THR A 53 -2.18 9.38 -21.02
C THR A 53 -1.71 8.25 -20.11
N GLY A 54 -0.62 7.58 -20.46
CA GLY A 54 0.00 6.54 -19.64
C GLY A 54 0.50 7.08 -18.29
N LEU A 55 1.15 8.24 -18.29
CA LEU A 55 1.63 8.87 -17.07
C LEU A 55 0.48 9.44 -16.23
N LEU A 56 -0.53 10.03 -16.87
CA LEU A 56 -1.75 10.49 -16.19
C LEU A 56 -2.49 9.33 -15.52
N TYR A 57 -2.59 8.18 -16.20
CA TYR A 57 -3.16 6.98 -15.62
C TYR A 57 -2.37 6.51 -14.40
N LEU A 58 -1.04 6.35 -14.53
CA LEU A 58 -0.17 5.93 -13.41
C LEU A 58 -0.28 6.85 -12.19
N ASN A 59 -0.38 8.16 -12.42
CA ASN A 59 -0.61 9.14 -11.35
C ASN A 59 -1.99 9.04 -10.69
N SER A 60 -2.99 8.52 -11.41
CA SER A 60 -4.35 8.33 -10.88
C SER A 60 -4.49 7.10 -9.99
N VAL A 61 -3.52 6.18 -10.02
CA VAL A 61 -3.53 4.97 -9.19
C VAL A 61 -3.29 5.33 -7.73
N MET A 62 -4.30 5.11 -6.89
CA MET A 62 -4.25 5.46 -5.46
C MET A 62 -3.83 4.28 -4.55
N GLY A 63 -3.98 3.04 -5.02
CA GLY A 63 -3.65 1.83 -4.26
C GLY A 63 -2.23 1.31 -4.52
N HIS A 64 -2.01 0.05 -4.13
CA HIS A 64 -0.77 -0.65 -4.46
C HIS A 64 -0.62 -0.82 -5.96
N LEU A 65 0.60 -0.65 -6.46
CA LEU A 65 0.95 -0.72 -7.86
C LEU A 65 1.93 -1.86 -8.12
N ILE A 66 1.64 -2.70 -9.11
CA ILE A 66 2.61 -3.63 -9.69
C ILE A 66 2.96 -3.13 -11.07
N LEU A 67 4.21 -2.76 -11.29
CA LEU A 67 4.73 -2.40 -12.60
C LEU A 67 5.51 -3.58 -13.18
N ILE A 68 5.08 -4.06 -14.34
CA ILE A 68 5.76 -5.09 -15.11
C ILE A 68 6.49 -4.41 -16.27
N SER A 69 7.80 -4.54 -16.36
CA SER A 69 8.58 -3.82 -17.36
C SER A 69 9.84 -4.58 -17.79
N TRP A 70 10.44 -4.15 -18.92
CA TRP A 70 11.72 -4.65 -19.42
C TRP A 70 12.92 -3.92 -18.81
N GLN A 71 12.77 -3.46 -17.59
CA GLN A 71 13.78 -2.70 -16.86
C GLN A 71 14.11 -3.37 -15.53
N TYR A 72 15.30 -3.09 -15.00
CA TYR A 72 15.65 -3.50 -13.65
C TYR A 72 14.67 -2.91 -12.64
N PRO A 73 14.24 -3.66 -11.63
CA PRO A 73 13.26 -3.20 -10.64
C PRO A 73 13.63 -1.85 -10.02
N ARG A 74 14.90 -1.69 -9.66
CA ARG A 74 15.41 -0.43 -9.09
C ARG A 74 15.30 0.74 -10.06
N ALA A 75 15.61 0.53 -11.35
CA ALA A 75 15.49 1.57 -12.37
C ALA A 75 14.02 1.92 -12.66
N ALA A 76 13.16 0.92 -12.71
CA ALA A 76 11.72 1.10 -12.87
C ALA A 76 11.12 1.91 -11.73
N HIS A 77 11.47 1.58 -10.49
CA HIS A 77 11.03 2.30 -9.30
C HIS A 77 11.50 3.77 -9.32
N TRP A 78 12.78 4.00 -9.66
CA TRP A 78 13.33 5.34 -9.79
C TRP A 78 12.62 6.17 -10.87
N LEU A 79 12.27 5.57 -12.02
CA LEU A 79 11.51 6.25 -13.07
C LEU A 79 10.12 6.66 -12.62
N LEU A 80 9.44 5.83 -11.83
CA LEU A 80 8.14 6.16 -11.26
C LEU A 80 8.28 7.34 -10.29
N ASP A 81 9.22 7.27 -9.36
CA ASP A 81 9.47 8.32 -8.38
C ASP A 81 9.80 9.66 -9.03
N ARG A 82 10.67 9.67 -10.06
CA ARG A 82 10.99 10.85 -10.85
C ARG A 82 9.76 11.51 -11.49
N ASN A 83 8.75 10.71 -11.83
CA ASN A 83 7.50 11.17 -12.42
C ASN A 83 6.42 11.49 -11.37
N GLY A 84 6.78 11.55 -10.08
CA GLY A 84 5.88 11.88 -8.98
C GLY A 84 5.00 10.71 -8.49
N ILE A 85 5.30 9.49 -8.95
CA ILE A 85 4.59 8.27 -8.55
C ILE A 85 5.38 7.61 -7.42
N SER A 86 5.21 8.11 -6.21
CA SER A 86 5.96 7.66 -5.04
C SER A 86 5.25 6.56 -4.27
N GLY A 87 6.02 5.70 -3.63
CA GLY A 87 5.55 4.61 -2.77
C GLY A 87 6.71 3.81 -2.20
N LYS A 88 6.44 2.99 -1.18
CA LYS A 88 7.43 2.09 -0.61
C LYS A 88 7.75 0.99 -1.61
N GLN A 89 9.01 0.62 -1.75
CA GLN A 89 9.39 -0.51 -2.60
C GLN A 89 8.82 -1.80 -2.01
N GLY A 90 8.06 -2.53 -2.84
CA GLY A 90 7.52 -3.83 -2.49
C GLY A 90 8.54 -4.95 -2.76
N VAL A 91 8.52 -5.96 -1.92
CA VAL A 91 9.38 -7.16 -2.08
C VAL A 91 8.73 -8.14 -3.03
N THR A 92 9.49 -8.62 -4.02
CA THR A 92 9.09 -9.66 -4.96
C THR A 92 9.94 -10.92 -4.74
N LEU A 93 9.37 -12.09 -5.01
CA LEU A 93 10.11 -13.37 -4.95
C LEU A 93 10.84 -13.67 -6.25
N LEU A 94 10.55 -12.95 -7.32
CA LEU A 94 11.22 -13.13 -8.60
C LEU A 94 12.61 -12.47 -8.55
N LYS A 95 13.64 -13.27 -8.86
CA LYS A 95 15.00 -12.75 -9.01
C LYS A 95 15.08 -11.87 -10.26
N SER A 96 15.75 -10.74 -10.16
CA SER A 96 16.08 -9.89 -11.29
C SER A 96 17.30 -10.42 -12.04
N LEU A 97 17.35 -10.18 -13.35
CA LEU A 97 18.53 -10.55 -14.15
C LEU A 97 19.73 -9.68 -13.69
N GLY A 98 20.75 -10.30 -13.09
CA GLY A 98 21.95 -9.62 -12.60
C GLY A 98 22.04 -9.41 -11.09
N GLU A 99 21.07 -9.87 -10.32
CA GLU A 99 21.25 -10.16 -8.91
C GLU A 99 22.00 -11.49 -8.80
N GLU A 100 23.31 -11.45 -9.07
CA GLU A 100 24.20 -12.52 -8.63
C GLU A 100 24.13 -12.56 -7.10
N ASP A 101 24.09 -13.76 -6.54
CA ASP A 101 23.93 -14.05 -5.12
C ASP A 101 24.96 -13.26 -4.26
N ASP A 102 24.74 -11.97 -4.08
CA ASP A 102 25.34 -11.22 -2.99
C ASP A 102 24.63 -11.66 -1.71
N GLU A 103 25.01 -12.88 -1.25
CA GLU A 103 24.56 -13.46 0.03
C GLU A 103 24.99 -12.60 1.24
N ASP A 104 25.58 -11.43 1.03
CA ASP A 104 26.11 -10.56 2.08
C ASP A 104 25.46 -9.17 2.18
N SER A 105 24.34 -8.93 1.52
CA SER A 105 23.50 -7.80 1.91
C SER A 105 22.51 -8.24 2.99
N GLY A 106 23.07 -8.70 4.10
CA GLY A 106 22.37 -8.80 5.36
C GLY A 106 21.73 -7.47 5.67
N SER A 107 20.42 -7.53 5.81
CA SER A 107 19.55 -6.76 6.67
C SER A 107 20.12 -5.44 7.19
N GLU A 108 19.21 -4.54 7.41
CA GLU A 108 19.37 -3.34 8.21
C GLU A 108 19.95 -2.14 7.47
N ASN A 109 19.23 -1.72 6.45
CA ASN A 109 19.09 -0.29 6.30
C ASN A 109 17.70 -0.03 5.72
N GLU A 110 16.71 0.04 6.59
CA GLU A 110 15.57 0.93 6.44
C GLU A 110 16.11 2.38 6.45
N GLU A 111 17.10 2.66 5.63
CA GLU A 111 17.40 4.03 5.28
C GLU A 111 16.26 4.47 4.39
N GLU A 112 15.27 5.08 5.05
CA GLU A 112 14.37 6.04 4.45
C GLU A 112 15.14 6.79 3.37
N HIS A 113 14.93 6.42 2.12
CA HIS A 113 15.29 7.29 1.00
C HIS A 113 14.38 8.51 1.12
N ARG A 114 14.77 9.41 2.02
CA ARG A 114 14.21 10.76 2.12
C ARG A 114 14.62 11.48 0.85
N GLY A 115 13.77 11.39 -0.16
CA GLY A 115 13.79 12.36 -1.22
C GLY A 115 13.73 13.75 -0.58
N ILE A 116 14.47 14.70 -1.13
CA ILE A 116 14.54 16.08 -0.64
C ILE A 116 13.17 16.74 -0.86
N GLY A 117 12.30 16.67 0.12
CA GLY A 117 10.99 17.33 0.14
C GLY A 117 10.02 16.66 1.13
N PRO A 118 9.03 17.39 1.68
CA PRO A 118 7.98 16.81 2.49
C PRO A 118 7.02 16.05 1.57
N VAL A 119 7.40 14.85 1.15
CA VAL A 119 6.49 13.93 0.48
C VAL A 119 5.78 13.18 1.58
N GLU A 120 4.47 13.39 1.71
CA GLU A 120 3.61 12.44 2.41
C GLU A 120 3.84 11.10 1.72
N ILE A 121 4.58 10.22 2.38
CA ILE A 121 4.81 8.85 1.90
C ILE A 121 3.43 8.20 1.96
N LEU A 122 2.76 8.17 0.83
CA LEU A 122 1.52 7.45 0.65
C LEU A 122 1.77 6.02 1.14
N ASP A 123 0.92 5.51 2.02
CA ASP A 123 1.04 4.16 2.59
C ASP A 123 0.68 3.11 1.54
N ARG A 124 1.39 3.17 0.40
CA ARG A 124 1.27 2.23 -0.71
C ARG A 124 2.59 1.60 -1.05
N TYR A 125 2.53 0.39 -1.57
CA TYR A 125 3.67 -0.34 -2.08
C TYR A 125 3.69 -0.32 -3.61
N ILE A 126 4.89 -0.19 -4.17
CA ILE A 126 5.16 -0.31 -5.60
C ILE A 126 6.06 -1.53 -5.81
N PHE A 127 5.55 -2.51 -6.54
CA PHE A 127 6.28 -3.72 -6.89
C PHE A 127 6.72 -3.59 -8.34
N CYS A 128 8.00 -3.80 -8.62
CA CYS A 128 8.55 -3.76 -9.97
C CYS A 128 9.03 -5.14 -10.39
N LEU A 129 8.45 -5.69 -11.46
CA LEU A 129 8.79 -6.99 -12.01
C LEU A 129 9.57 -6.83 -13.31
N ASP A 130 10.69 -7.57 -13.43
CA ASP A 130 11.59 -7.53 -14.59
C ASP A 130 11.26 -8.64 -15.56
N LEU A 131 10.72 -8.28 -16.72
CA LEU A 131 10.39 -9.23 -17.81
C LEU A 131 11.59 -9.86 -18.51
N ARG A 132 12.80 -9.49 -18.12
CA ARG A 132 14.01 -10.08 -18.71
C ARG A 132 14.45 -11.35 -17.99
N ALA A 133 13.94 -11.58 -16.78
CA ALA A 133 14.39 -12.65 -15.91
C ALA A 133 13.84 -14.02 -16.31
N TYR A 134 12.62 -14.08 -16.86
CA TYR A 134 11.94 -15.32 -17.20
C TYR A 134 11.21 -15.19 -18.54
N ASP A 135 11.19 -16.27 -19.31
CA ASP A 135 10.48 -16.35 -20.60
C ASP A 135 9.08 -16.94 -20.46
N ASP A 136 8.69 -17.36 -19.27
CA ASP A 136 7.38 -17.97 -18.97
C ASP A 136 6.44 -16.95 -18.32
N ALA A 137 5.31 -16.69 -18.94
CA ALA A 137 4.27 -15.81 -18.44
C ALA A 137 3.65 -16.30 -17.13
N GLY A 138 3.57 -17.63 -16.93
CA GLY A 138 3.00 -18.25 -15.74
C GLY A 138 3.70 -17.80 -14.46
N VAL A 139 5.03 -17.70 -14.49
CA VAL A 139 5.84 -17.27 -13.33
C VAL A 139 5.44 -15.87 -12.86
N TYR A 140 5.24 -14.94 -13.79
CA TYR A 140 4.81 -13.57 -13.45
C TYR A 140 3.39 -13.53 -12.93
N VAL A 141 2.48 -14.28 -13.57
CA VAL A 141 1.07 -14.31 -13.16
C VAL A 141 0.91 -14.89 -11.76
N GLU A 142 1.64 -15.94 -11.42
CA GLU A 142 1.63 -16.52 -10.08
C GLU A 142 2.15 -15.54 -9.02
N GLU A 143 3.25 -14.84 -9.29
CA GLU A 143 3.78 -13.84 -8.38
C GLU A 143 2.83 -12.66 -8.19
N ILE A 144 2.21 -12.18 -9.27
CA ILE A 144 1.20 -11.10 -9.18
C ILE A 144 0.02 -11.53 -8.33
N LYS A 145 -0.48 -12.75 -8.50
CA LYS A 145 -1.56 -13.31 -7.67
C LYS A 145 -1.16 -13.43 -6.21
N ARG A 146 0.08 -13.85 -5.93
CA ARG A 146 0.62 -13.90 -4.58
C ARG A 146 0.61 -12.50 -3.93
N ILE A 147 1.18 -11.51 -4.62
CA ILE A 147 1.23 -10.13 -4.13
C ILE A 147 -0.18 -9.58 -3.91
N ALA A 148 -1.11 -9.81 -4.86
CA ALA A 148 -2.49 -9.37 -4.74
C ALA A 148 -3.21 -9.99 -3.54
N LYS A 149 -2.97 -11.26 -3.27
CA LYS A 149 -3.52 -11.96 -2.11
C LYS A 149 -2.97 -11.42 -0.79
N GLU A 150 -1.66 -11.19 -0.71
CA GLU A 150 -1.02 -10.63 0.48
C GLU A 150 -1.46 -9.20 0.77
N ALA A 151 -1.55 -8.37 -0.28
CA ALA A 151 -2.05 -7.01 -0.15
C ALA A 151 -3.51 -6.97 0.34
N SER A 152 -4.33 -7.91 -0.12
CA SER A 152 -5.73 -8.05 0.33
C SER A 152 -5.84 -8.57 1.78
N ALA A 153 -4.94 -9.46 2.20
CA ALA A 153 -4.97 -10.07 3.54
C ALA A 153 -4.59 -9.08 4.66
N LYS A 154 -3.76 -8.08 4.38
CA LYS A 154 -3.35 -7.06 5.37
C LYS A 154 -4.48 -6.09 5.77
N ILE A 155 -5.67 -6.19 5.19
CA ILE A 155 -6.76 -5.21 5.33
C ILE A 155 -7.93 -5.74 6.16
N VAL A 156 -7.89 -6.92 6.70
CA VAL A 156 -8.91 -7.33 7.67
C VAL A 156 -8.47 -6.85 9.06
N PRO A 157 -8.90 -5.64 9.50
CA PRO A 157 -8.76 -5.30 10.91
C PRO A 157 -9.65 -6.28 11.66
N LEU A 158 -9.07 -7.11 12.50
CA LEU A 158 -9.77 -7.95 13.48
C LEU A 158 -10.49 -7.09 14.55
N THR A 159 -11.11 -6.00 14.14
CA THR A 159 -11.99 -5.17 14.97
C THR A 159 -13.40 -5.73 14.91
N GLY A 160 -13.64 -6.88 15.55
CA GLY A 160 -14.99 -7.43 15.58
C GLY A 160 -15.17 -8.77 16.26
N LEU A 161 -14.11 -9.47 16.59
CA LEU A 161 -14.22 -10.65 17.47
C LEU A 161 -13.99 -10.24 18.93
N ARG A 162 -14.96 -9.52 19.49
CA ARG A 162 -15.16 -9.50 20.91
C ARG A 162 -15.64 -10.89 21.28
N THR A 163 -14.74 -11.75 21.72
CA THR A 163 -15.10 -12.98 22.40
C THR A 163 -15.87 -12.58 23.66
N GLU A 164 -17.16 -12.94 23.70
CA GLU A 164 -17.99 -12.90 24.89
C GLU A 164 -17.49 -13.93 25.91
N SER A 165 -16.36 -13.66 26.53
CA SER A 165 -15.84 -14.45 27.65
C SER A 165 -15.05 -13.58 28.64
N ASP A 166 -15.64 -12.44 29.03
CA ASP A 166 -15.19 -11.72 30.22
C ASP A 166 -16.37 -10.99 30.87
N GLN A 167 -17.37 -11.80 31.27
CA GLN A 167 -18.36 -11.41 32.26
C GLN A 167 -17.91 -12.01 33.58
N SER A 168 -16.97 -11.39 34.27
CA SER A 168 -16.89 -11.43 35.73
C SER A 168 -15.75 -10.55 36.24
N GLU A 169 -15.93 -9.23 36.18
CA GLU A 169 -15.31 -8.35 37.17
C GLU A 169 -16.28 -7.20 37.47
N SER A 170 -16.80 -7.25 38.67
CA SER A 170 -17.70 -6.30 39.25
C SER A 170 -17.09 -4.89 39.24
N LYS A 171 -17.71 -3.99 38.50
CA LYS A 171 -17.41 -2.56 38.59
C LYS A 171 -17.79 -2.07 39.97
N PRO A 172 -16.91 -1.37 40.71
CA PRO A 172 -17.31 -0.66 41.92
C PRO A 172 -18.28 0.45 41.54
N ASP A 173 -19.41 0.47 42.26
CA ASP A 173 -20.51 1.39 42.07
C ASP A 173 -20.06 2.83 42.42
N LEU A 174 -19.76 3.61 41.40
CA LEU A 174 -19.34 5.02 41.49
C LEU A 174 -20.52 5.97 41.70
N PHE A 175 -21.77 5.45 41.74
CA PHE A 175 -22.97 6.26 41.88
C PHE A 175 -23.49 6.42 43.34
N GLN A 176 -22.90 5.72 44.33
CA GLN A 176 -23.34 5.87 45.72
C GLN A 176 -22.75 7.05 46.50
N ARG A 177 -21.92 7.87 45.87
CA ARG A 177 -21.24 8.99 46.56
C ARG A 177 -21.93 10.34 46.45
N PHE A 178 -23.09 10.41 45.83
CA PHE A 178 -23.82 11.70 45.63
C PHE A 178 -25.23 11.76 46.26
N SER A 179 -25.55 10.91 47.23
CA SER A 179 -26.90 10.87 47.82
C SER A 179 -26.92 11.27 49.29
N GLU A 180 -26.03 12.10 49.79
CA GLU A 180 -26.21 12.74 51.07
C GLU A 180 -26.47 14.24 50.88
N PRO A 181 -27.67 14.77 51.26
CA PRO A 181 -27.91 16.20 51.27
C PRO A 181 -27.23 16.82 52.51
N GLU A 182 -26.21 17.64 52.33
CA GLU A 182 -25.66 18.49 53.35
C GLU A 182 -26.76 19.41 53.94
N LYS A 183 -27.02 19.26 55.23
CA LYS A 183 -27.87 20.16 55.99
C LYS A 183 -27.16 21.50 56.09
N ILE A 184 -27.61 22.49 55.37
CA ILE A 184 -27.21 23.88 55.52
C ILE A 184 -27.87 24.39 56.81
N GLY A 185 -27.05 24.56 57.88
CA GLY A 185 -27.46 25.22 59.13
C GLY A 185 -27.69 26.70 58.88
N ALA A 186 -28.92 27.13 59.20
CA ALA A 186 -29.27 28.53 59.20
C ALA A 186 -28.59 29.23 60.42
N GLY A 187 -27.62 30.09 60.13
CA GLY A 187 -27.08 31.05 61.10
C GLY A 187 -27.85 32.37 61.04
N PRO A 188 -28.02 33.09 62.19
CA PRO A 188 -28.91 34.27 62.27
C PRO A 188 -28.30 35.50 61.55
N ILE A 189 -29.17 36.21 60.86
CA ILE A 189 -28.91 37.54 60.27
C ILE A 189 -28.82 38.58 61.41
N VAL A 190 -27.67 39.23 61.56
CA VAL A 190 -27.52 40.43 62.38
C VAL A 190 -27.68 41.64 61.47
N LEU A 191 -28.79 42.36 61.70
CA LEU A 191 -29.03 43.72 61.15
C LEU A 191 -28.19 44.70 61.97
N GLY A 192 -27.21 45.34 61.33
CA GLY A 192 -26.47 46.46 61.88
C GLY A 192 -27.01 47.75 61.34
N GLU A 193 -27.55 48.56 62.23
CA GLU A 193 -28.08 49.92 61.95
C GLU A 193 -26.95 50.93 61.67
N SER A 194 -27.32 51.88 60.83
CA SER A 194 -26.62 53.11 60.45
C SER A 194 -26.23 54.03 61.59
N LYS A 195 -25.09 54.64 61.44
CA LYS A 195 -24.89 56.08 61.64
C LYS A 195 -23.80 56.60 60.72
#